data_82264fe6bb9d2c89c28f7fd6bba3fa8a
#
_entry.id   82264fe6bb9d2c89c28f7fd6bba3fa8a
#
_cell.length_a   1.000
_cell.length_b   1.000
_cell.length_c   1.000
_cell.angle_alpha   90.00
_cell.angle_beta   90.00
_cell.angle_gamma   90.00
#
_symmetry.space_group_name_H-M   'P 1'
#
loop_
_entity.id
_entity.type
_entity.pdbx_description
1 polymer ?
#
loop_
_entity_poly.entity_id
_entity_poly.type
_entity_poly.pdbx_seq_one_letter_code
_entity_poly.pdbx_strand_id
1 'polypeptide(L)'
;MDEKNAYRQKLEARLDQWRADIDKLQAKANEASADARLEYEKQIEKLRGLQQEAREKLEKLDQAGGEAWKDLKSGIEKAWDDLGAAVKSASERFG
;
A
#
# COMPACT_ATOMS: atom_id res chain seq x y z
N MET A 1 -24.70 -0.41 7.52
CA MET A 1 -23.51 -0.69 6.70
C MET A 1 -23.13 -2.15 6.93
N ASP A 2 -22.88 -2.91 5.91
CA ASP A 2 -22.50 -4.31 6.08
C ASP A 2 -21.01 -4.46 6.46
N GLU A 3 -20.65 -5.65 6.92
CA GLU A 3 -19.28 -5.94 7.36
C GLU A 3 -18.26 -5.76 6.23
N LYS A 4 -18.62 -6.16 5.02
CA LYS A 4 -17.74 -6.04 3.85
C LYS A 4 -17.42 -4.58 3.56
N ASN A 5 -18.43 -3.71 3.56
CA ASN A 5 -18.21 -2.27 3.33
C ASN A 5 -17.37 -1.63 4.41
N ALA A 6 -17.60 -1.98 5.67
CA ALA A 6 -16.80 -1.46 6.78
C ALA A 6 -15.34 -1.90 6.65
N TYR A 7 -15.11 -3.17 6.31
CA TYR A 7 -13.77 -3.70 6.10
C TYR A 7 -13.08 -3.00 4.92
N ARG A 8 -13.79 -2.85 3.81
CA ARG A 8 -13.29 -2.16 2.62
C ARG A 8 -12.88 -0.72 2.91
N GLN A 9 -13.70 0.01 3.63
CA GLN A 9 -13.39 1.41 3.99
C GLN A 9 -12.13 1.52 4.83
N LYS A 10 -11.95 0.60 5.76
CA LYS A 10 -10.75 0.54 6.58
C LYS A 10 -9.50 0.29 5.72
N LEU A 11 -9.60 -0.63 4.77
CA LEU A 11 -8.51 -0.93 3.84
C LEU A 11 -8.15 0.27 2.97
N GLU A 12 -9.17 0.94 2.43
CA GLU A 12 -8.97 2.15 1.61
C GLU A 12 -8.30 3.27 2.38
N ALA A 13 -8.72 3.48 3.62
CA ALA A 13 -8.13 4.52 4.47
C ALA A 13 -6.63 4.28 4.67
N ARG A 14 -6.24 3.03 4.89
CA ARG A 14 -4.84 2.67 5.05
C ARG A 14 -4.05 2.84 3.75
N LEU A 15 -4.65 2.46 2.61
CA LEU A 15 -4.02 2.67 1.31
C LEU A 15 -3.80 4.14 1.01
N ASP A 16 -4.77 4.98 1.33
CA ASP A 16 -4.66 6.43 1.14
C ASP A 16 -3.54 7.01 1.98
N GLN A 17 -3.40 6.54 3.22
CA GLN A 17 -2.32 6.96 4.11
C GLN A 17 -0.96 6.60 3.51
N TRP A 18 -0.79 5.37 3.05
CA TRP A 18 0.46 4.91 2.47
C TRP A 18 0.77 5.59 1.14
N ARG A 19 -0.26 5.89 0.35
CA ARG A 19 -0.10 6.65 -0.88
C ARG A 19 0.50 8.03 -0.59
N ALA A 20 -0.01 8.70 0.44
CA ALA A 20 0.54 9.98 0.87
C ALA A 20 2.00 9.86 1.31
N ASP A 21 2.33 8.78 2.04
CA ASP A 21 3.70 8.52 2.48
C ASP A 21 4.63 8.26 1.29
N ILE A 22 4.18 7.51 0.29
CA ILE A 22 4.94 7.25 -0.93
C ILE A 22 5.16 8.55 -1.71
N ASP A 23 4.14 9.38 -1.81
CA ASP A 23 4.23 10.68 -2.50
C ASP A 23 5.25 11.60 -1.80
N LYS A 24 5.33 11.55 -0.47
CA LYS A 24 6.37 12.26 0.28
C LYS A 24 7.77 11.79 -0.08
N LEU A 25 7.95 10.48 -0.21
CA LEU A 25 9.24 9.90 -0.62
C LEU A 25 9.60 10.34 -2.03
N GLN A 26 8.62 10.41 -2.93
CA GLN A 26 8.83 10.89 -4.28
C GLN A 26 9.29 12.36 -4.28
N ALA A 27 8.67 13.20 -3.46
CA ALA A 27 9.07 14.60 -3.33
C ALA A 27 10.51 14.72 -2.83
N LYS A 28 10.87 13.91 -1.83
CA LYS A 28 12.26 13.89 -1.32
C LYS A 28 13.23 13.40 -2.38
N ALA A 29 12.85 12.41 -3.17
CA ALA A 29 13.66 11.90 -4.27
C ALA A 29 13.97 13.01 -5.28
N ASN A 30 12.97 13.82 -5.59
CA ASN A 30 13.10 14.90 -6.57
C ASN A 30 14.07 15.99 -6.11
N GLU A 31 14.26 16.13 -4.79
CA GLU A 31 15.16 17.11 -4.19
C GLU A 31 16.55 16.55 -3.90
N ALA A 32 16.73 15.24 -4.01
CA ALA A 32 17.97 14.56 -3.65
C ALA A 32 19.03 14.68 -4.75
N SER A 33 20.30 14.45 -4.38
CA SER A 33 21.39 14.32 -5.35
C SER A 33 21.15 13.12 -6.26
N ALA A 34 21.83 13.07 -7.40
CA ALA A 34 21.65 11.99 -8.37
C ALA A 34 21.86 10.59 -7.76
N ASP A 35 22.89 10.43 -6.93
CA ASP A 35 23.17 9.13 -6.29
C ASP A 35 22.13 8.75 -5.27
N ALA A 36 21.74 9.69 -4.41
CA ALA A 36 20.69 9.45 -3.42
C ALA A 36 19.34 9.18 -4.09
N ARG A 37 19.07 9.88 -5.20
CA ARG A 37 17.82 9.71 -5.96
C ARG A 37 17.64 8.29 -6.45
N LEU A 38 18.70 7.63 -6.89
CA LEU A 38 18.64 6.24 -7.34
C LEU A 38 18.13 5.32 -6.23
N GLU A 39 18.59 5.50 -5.00
CA GLU A 39 18.13 4.71 -3.87
C GLU A 39 16.66 4.98 -3.55
N TYR A 40 16.23 6.24 -3.56
CA TYR A 40 14.82 6.59 -3.40
C TYR A 40 13.96 5.92 -4.46
N GLU A 41 14.37 6.01 -5.72
CA GLU A 41 13.57 5.49 -6.84
C GLU A 41 13.41 3.98 -6.77
N LYS A 42 14.45 3.25 -6.35
CA LYS A 42 14.37 1.79 -6.15
C LYS A 42 13.33 1.45 -5.09
N GLN A 43 13.33 2.16 -3.98
CA GLN A 43 12.37 1.92 -2.90
C GLN A 43 10.96 2.30 -3.34
N ILE A 44 10.80 3.41 -4.01
CA ILE A 44 9.50 3.88 -4.51
C ILE A 44 8.92 2.88 -5.50
N GLU A 45 9.73 2.35 -6.41
CA GLU A 45 9.27 1.34 -7.36
C GLU A 45 8.75 0.10 -6.66
N LYS A 46 9.47 -0.37 -5.64
CA LYS A 46 9.05 -1.50 -4.83
C LYS A 46 7.72 -1.22 -4.13
N LEU A 47 7.59 -0.04 -3.54
CA LEU A 47 6.37 0.35 -2.82
C LEU A 47 5.18 0.46 -3.77
N ARG A 48 5.38 0.99 -4.97
CA ARG A 48 4.31 1.09 -5.96
C ARG A 48 3.86 -0.28 -6.46
N GLY A 49 4.78 -1.23 -6.58
CA GLY A 49 4.44 -2.62 -6.90
C GLY A 49 3.57 -3.25 -5.83
N LEU A 50 3.93 -3.08 -4.55
CA LEU A 50 3.14 -3.57 -3.43
C LEU A 50 1.78 -2.87 -3.35
N GLN A 51 1.73 -1.58 -3.65
CA GLN A 51 0.50 -0.80 -3.70
C GLN A 51 -0.44 -1.34 -4.78
N GLN A 52 0.11 -1.67 -5.94
CA GLN A 52 -0.68 -2.25 -7.04
C GLN A 52 -1.25 -3.60 -6.66
N GLU A 53 -0.46 -4.47 -6.02
CA GLU A 53 -0.94 -5.76 -5.51
C GLU A 53 -2.08 -5.57 -4.53
N ALA A 54 -1.95 -4.60 -3.64
CA ALA A 54 -3.00 -4.28 -2.67
C ALA A 54 -4.28 -3.85 -3.36
N ARG A 55 -4.19 -3.01 -4.38
CA ARG A 55 -5.36 -2.58 -5.16
C ARG A 55 -6.04 -3.73 -5.87
N GLU A 56 -5.27 -4.66 -6.42
CA GLU A 56 -5.81 -5.84 -7.07
C GLU A 56 -6.58 -6.71 -6.08
N LYS A 57 -6.07 -6.84 -4.86
CA LYS A 57 -6.77 -7.56 -3.78
C LYS A 57 -8.07 -6.88 -3.40
N LEU A 58 -8.06 -5.54 -3.36
CA LEU A 58 -9.26 -4.77 -3.06
C LEU A 58 -10.33 -4.95 -4.14
N GLU A 59 -9.93 -4.99 -5.41
CA GLU A 59 -10.85 -5.28 -6.53
C GLU A 59 -11.48 -6.66 -6.39
N LYS A 60 -10.70 -7.66 -6.02
CA LYS A 60 -11.21 -9.01 -5.79
C LYS A 60 -12.23 -9.03 -4.65
N LEU A 61 -11.96 -8.27 -3.61
CA LEU A 61 -12.91 -8.10 -2.50
C LEU A 61 -14.23 -7.52 -3.00
N ASP A 62 -14.17 -6.50 -3.83
CA ASP A 62 -15.36 -5.85 -4.39
C ASP A 62 -16.19 -6.80 -5.26
N GLN A 63 -15.52 -7.70 -5.96
CA GLN A 63 -16.17 -8.65 -6.86
C GLN A 63 -16.77 -9.86 -6.14
N ALA A 64 -16.33 -10.15 -4.92
CA ALA A 64 -16.79 -11.29 -4.16
C ALA A 64 -18.19 -11.04 -3.60
N GLY A 65 -19.11 -11.97 -3.87
CA GLY A 65 -20.48 -11.90 -3.38
C GLY A 65 -20.69 -12.71 -2.11
N GLY A 66 -21.79 -12.41 -1.41
CA GLY A 66 -22.19 -13.15 -0.21
C GLY A 66 -21.12 -13.16 0.87
N GLU A 67 -20.76 -14.36 1.31
CA GLU A 67 -19.75 -14.58 2.34
C GLU A 67 -18.36 -14.90 1.78
N ALA A 68 -18.24 -15.03 0.45
CA ALA A 68 -16.99 -15.40 -0.20
C ALA A 68 -15.84 -14.43 0.08
N TRP A 69 -16.16 -13.17 0.34
CA TRP A 69 -15.14 -12.16 0.67
C TRP A 69 -14.35 -12.48 1.93
N LYS A 70 -14.94 -13.24 2.84
CA LYS A 70 -14.26 -13.62 4.09
C LYS A 70 -13.07 -14.54 3.83
N ASP A 71 -13.14 -15.33 2.77
CA ASP A 71 -12.04 -16.23 2.38
C ASP A 71 -10.84 -15.46 1.84
N LEU A 72 -11.04 -14.20 1.43
CA LEU A 72 -9.98 -13.36 0.90
C LEU A 72 -9.20 -12.61 1.99
N LYS A 73 -9.72 -12.58 3.21
CA LYS A 73 -9.14 -11.78 4.29
C LYS A 73 -7.67 -12.06 4.56
N SER A 74 -7.28 -13.33 4.66
CA SER A 74 -5.90 -13.67 5.00
C SER A 74 -4.90 -13.14 3.96
N GLY A 75 -5.23 -13.29 2.67
CA GLY A 75 -4.39 -12.76 1.59
C GLY A 75 -4.34 -11.23 1.57
N ILE A 76 -5.48 -10.61 1.85
CA ILE A 76 -5.57 -9.14 1.93
C ILE A 76 -4.74 -8.63 3.11
N GLU A 77 -4.90 -9.22 4.28
CA GLU A 77 -4.17 -8.81 5.48
C GLU A 77 -2.67 -8.93 5.28
N LYS A 78 -2.22 -10.02 4.63
CA LYS A 78 -0.81 -10.20 4.31
C LYS A 78 -0.32 -9.08 3.38
N ALA A 79 -1.07 -8.76 2.33
CA ALA A 79 -0.68 -7.70 1.39
C ALA A 79 -0.59 -6.34 2.08
N TRP A 80 -1.56 -6.02 2.95
CA TRP A 80 -1.57 -4.76 3.72
C TRP A 80 -0.42 -4.70 4.71
N ASP A 81 -0.15 -5.80 5.41
CA ASP A 81 0.98 -5.87 6.35
C ASP A 81 2.32 -5.70 5.63
N ASP A 82 2.49 -6.35 4.48
CA ASP A 82 3.71 -6.24 3.67
C ASP A 82 3.92 -4.81 3.18
N LEU A 83 2.86 -4.18 2.67
CA LEU A 83 2.94 -2.80 2.20
C LEU A 83 3.22 -1.84 3.36
N GLY A 84 2.50 -1.99 4.47
CA GLY A 84 2.69 -1.16 5.65
C GLY A 84 4.10 -1.24 6.21
N ALA A 85 4.64 -2.45 6.31
CA ALA A 85 6.01 -2.67 6.79
C ALA A 85 7.04 -2.05 5.83
N ALA A 86 6.82 -2.19 4.53
CA ALA A 86 7.72 -1.61 3.52
C ALA A 86 7.70 -0.08 3.54
N VAL A 87 6.52 0.53 3.67
CA VAL A 87 6.38 1.99 3.77
C VAL A 87 7.07 2.49 5.04
N LYS A 88 6.86 1.81 6.16
CA LYS A 88 7.49 2.17 7.43
C LYS A 88 9.02 2.11 7.33
N SER A 89 9.56 1.02 6.78
CA SER A 89 11.00 0.86 6.57
C SER A 89 11.58 1.97 5.71
N ALA A 90 10.92 2.28 4.60
CA ALA A 90 11.38 3.32 3.69
C ALA A 90 11.33 4.69 4.37
N SER A 91 10.28 4.99 5.12
CA SER A 91 10.15 6.26 5.83
C SER A 91 11.22 6.42 6.91
N GLU A 92 11.55 5.35 7.62
CA GLU A 92 12.62 5.37 8.63
C GLU A 92 13.99 5.55 7.98
N ARG A 93 14.21 4.92 6.83
CA ARG A 93 15.50 4.99 6.12
C ARG A 93 15.75 6.35 5.50
N PHE A 94 14.72 6.98 4.94
CA PHE A 94 14.85 8.24 4.21
C PHE A 94 14.20 9.44 4.91
N GLY A 95 13.49 9.18 5.96
CA GLY A 95 12.80 10.20 6.72
C GLY A 95 13.70 10.87 7.72
#